data_6a5116d4f529dcc7b180046bdccb6d3e
#
_entry.id   6a5116d4f529dcc7b180046bdccb6d3e
#
_cell.length_a   1.000
_cell.length_b   1.000
_cell.length_c   1.000
_cell.angle_alpha   90.00
_cell.angle_beta   90.00
_cell.angle_gamma   90.00
#
_symmetry.space_group_name_H-M   'P 1'
#
loop_
_entity.id
_entity.type
_entity.pdbx_description
1 polymer ?
#
loop_
_entity_poly.entity_id
_entity_poly.type
_entity_poly.pdbx_seq_one_letter_code
_entity_poly.pdbx_strand_id
1 'polypeptide(L)'
;MISFRIMKLTDKQIAEFETNGFLLLKKFAKPELCDAIYEKAKEHLEKHIEPIESEEEYQNHTLGEGASPSSSTIRRLRQVYDREEVFREWMTDKKIRPILEQLLGKHPYLLLAHHNSIMTKLPHKSSVTTWHQDIRYWHYENDELLSVWLSLGDEFLENGLLEFIPGSHKIHLDAELFDERSSFREDLEKNRAIISKRVHYNLEKGDIVLFHAKTLHYAHQNETDKAKISFVYSLRSASNHPLKNTRSDFKEVQL
;
A
#
# COMPACT_ATOMS: atom_id res chain seq x y z
N MET A 1 22.53 13.05 27.82
CA MET A 1 21.88 13.33 26.54
C MET A 1 21.85 12.04 25.72
N ILE A 2 20.71 11.41 25.58
CA ILE A 2 20.56 10.24 24.70
C ILE A 2 20.57 10.79 23.29
N SER A 3 21.66 10.57 22.55
CA SER A 3 21.73 10.91 21.13
C SER A 3 20.72 10.04 20.38
N PHE A 4 19.59 10.60 20.00
CA PHE A 4 18.67 9.94 19.05
C PHE A 4 19.39 9.85 17.71
N ARG A 5 19.94 8.67 17.41
CA ARG A 5 20.51 8.40 16.10
C ARG A 5 19.36 8.52 15.07
N ILE A 6 19.41 9.56 14.25
CA ILE A 6 18.44 9.76 13.17
C ILE A 6 18.51 8.53 12.27
N MET A 7 17.40 7.82 12.15
CA MET A 7 17.31 6.62 11.29
C MET A 7 17.30 7.08 9.82
N LYS A 8 18.28 6.63 9.05
CA LYS A 8 18.43 6.92 7.63
C LYS A 8 18.73 5.64 6.88
N LEU A 9 18.33 5.59 5.62
CA LEU A 9 18.76 4.53 4.71
C LEU A 9 20.25 4.66 4.43
N THR A 10 20.90 3.51 4.31
CA THR A 10 22.26 3.42 3.78
C THR A 10 22.25 3.60 2.27
N ASP A 11 23.38 3.97 1.66
CA ASP A 11 23.50 4.10 0.20
C ASP A 11 23.10 2.79 -0.52
N LYS A 12 23.40 1.64 0.09
CA LYS A 12 22.98 0.34 -0.44
C LYS A 12 21.47 0.19 -0.47
N GLN A 13 20.76 0.62 0.59
CA GLN A 13 19.30 0.55 0.65
C GLN A 13 18.64 1.53 -0.34
N ILE A 14 19.22 2.72 -0.51
CA ILE A 14 18.76 3.68 -1.52
C ILE A 14 18.92 3.07 -2.92
N ALA A 15 20.09 2.52 -3.24
CA ALA A 15 20.35 1.86 -4.53
C ALA A 15 19.44 0.63 -4.75
N GLU A 16 19.10 -0.11 -3.69
CA GLU A 16 18.14 -1.22 -3.73
C GLU A 16 16.73 -0.71 -4.09
N PHE A 17 16.26 0.35 -3.40
CA PHE A 17 14.98 0.97 -3.73
C PHE A 17 14.95 1.52 -5.16
N GLU A 18 15.97 2.24 -5.57
CA GLU A 18 16.09 2.76 -6.94
C GLU A 18 16.10 1.65 -7.99
N THR A 19 16.72 0.51 -7.69
CA THR A 19 16.81 -0.61 -8.63
C THR A 19 15.49 -1.38 -8.73
N ASN A 20 14.89 -1.70 -7.59
CA ASN A 20 13.75 -2.59 -7.50
C ASN A 20 12.40 -1.85 -7.55
N GLY A 21 12.36 -0.59 -7.10
CA GLY A 21 11.12 0.18 -6.90
C GLY A 21 10.44 -0.12 -5.57
N PHE A 22 11.04 -0.94 -4.72
CA PHE A 22 10.59 -1.22 -3.36
C PHE A 22 11.76 -1.57 -2.46
N LEU A 23 11.53 -1.43 -1.15
CA LEU A 23 12.51 -1.72 -0.10
C LEU A 23 11.82 -2.28 1.14
N LEU A 24 12.32 -3.40 1.65
CA LEU A 24 11.87 -4.00 2.91
C LEU A 24 12.74 -3.55 4.07
N LEU A 25 12.13 -3.00 5.11
CA LEU A 25 12.78 -2.67 6.38
C LEU A 25 12.20 -3.55 7.50
N LYS A 26 13.00 -4.48 7.97
CA LYS A 26 12.61 -5.42 9.02
C LYS A 26 12.52 -4.75 10.39
N LYS A 27 11.49 -5.12 11.18
CA LYS A 27 11.30 -4.71 12.59
C LYS A 27 11.39 -3.19 12.79
N PHE A 28 10.84 -2.44 11.83
CA PHE A 28 10.86 -0.98 11.84
C PHE A 28 9.93 -0.39 12.90
N ALA A 29 8.66 -0.82 12.91
CA ALA A 29 7.69 -0.42 13.91
C ALA A 29 7.80 -1.29 15.16
N LYS A 30 7.62 -0.68 16.33
CA LYS A 30 7.63 -1.40 17.59
C LYS A 30 6.41 -2.31 17.70
N PRO A 31 6.55 -3.53 18.26
CA PRO A 31 5.43 -4.44 18.46
C PRO A 31 4.24 -3.82 19.20
N GLU A 32 4.50 -2.99 20.23
CA GLU A 32 3.46 -2.35 21.03
C GLU A 32 2.62 -1.37 20.20
N LEU A 33 3.24 -0.65 19.27
CA LEU A 33 2.54 0.23 18.33
C LEU A 33 1.68 -0.58 17.35
N CYS A 34 2.24 -1.67 16.82
CA CYS A 34 1.50 -2.57 15.93
C CYS A 34 0.29 -3.19 16.63
N ASP A 35 0.43 -3.60 17.89
CA ASP A 35 -0.65 -4.15 18.69
C ASP A 35 -1.74 -3.11 18.96
N ALA A 36 -1.37 -1.88 19.32
CA ALA A 36 -2.33 -0.79 19.51
C ALA A 36 -3.10 -0.44 18.22
N ILE A 37 -2.40 -0.40 17.07
CA ILE A 37 -3.04 -0.20 15.77
C ILE A 37 -3.98 -1.38 15.45
N TYR A 38 -3.52 -2.61 15.65
CA TYR A 38 -4.29 -3.82 15.35
C TYR A 38 -5.59 -3.89 16.16
N GLU A 39 -5.54 -3.64 17.47
CA GLU A 39 -6.72 -3.67 18.34
C GLU A 39 -7.75 -2.60 17.93
N LYS A 40 -7.29 -1.39 17.60
CA LYS A 40 -8.18 -0.33 17.07
C LYS A 40 -8.76 -0.68 15.71
N ALA A 41 -7.95 -1.24 14.82
CA ALA A 41 -8.43 -1.72 13.53
C ALA A 41 -9.50 -2.79 13.68
N LYS A 42 -9.27 -3.76 14.55
CA LYS A 42 -10.20 -4.83 14.87
C LYS A 42 -11.52 -4.30 15.44
N GLU A 43 -11.46 -3.36 16.39
CA GLU A 43 -12.64 -2.68 16.93
C GLU A 43 -13.48 -2.04 15.82
N HIS A 44 -12.83 -1.29 14.88
CA HIS A 44 -13.51 -0.64 13.76
C HIS A 44 -14.12 -1.63 12.78
N LEU A 45 -13.44 -2.76 12.52
CA LEU A 45 -13.95 -3.83 11.67
C LEU A 45 -15.17 -4.53 12.28
N GLU A 46 -15.10 -4.88 13.56
CA GLU A 46 -16.20 -5.54 14.27
C GLU A 46 -17.45 -4.65 14.38
N LYS A 47 -17.25 -3.35 14.61
CA LYS A 47 -18.33 -2.35 14.70
C LYS A 47 -18.78 -1.78 13.36
N HIS A 48 -18.17 -2.17 12.25
CA HIS A 48 -18.44 -1.64 10.92
C HIS A 48 -18.40 -0.10 10.85
N ILE A 49 -17.37 0.51 11.48
CA ILE A 49 -17.26 1.98 11.54
C ILE A 49 -16.87 2.53 10.16
N GLU A 50 -17.75 3.33 9.58
CA GLU A 50 -17.55 4.01 8.30
C GLU A 50 -16.44 5.10 8.34
N PRO A 51 -15.81 5.42 7.18
CA PRO A 51 -16.06 4.87 5.83
C PRO A 51 -15.29 3.57 5.58
N ILE A 52 -15.97 2.57 5.08
CA ILE A 52 -15.40 1.26 4.71
C ILE A 52 -15.44 1.06 3.19
N GLU A 53 -14.80 0.01 2.71
CA GLU A 53 -14.99 -0.57 1.38
C GLU A 53 -15.19 -2.07 1.57
N SER A 54 -16.27 -2.59 1.00
CA SER A 54 -16.55 -4.01 1.01
C SER A 54 -15.84 -4.76 -0.13
N GLU A 55 -15.72 -6.08 -0.01
CA GLU A 55 -15.25 -6.92 -1.11
C GLU A 55 -16.20 -6.85 -2.31
N GLU A 56 -17.48 -6.69 -2.07
CA GLU A 56 -18.50 -6.53 -3.11
C GLU A 56 -18.31 -5.22 -3.89
N GLU A 57 -18.12 -4.09 -3.21
CA GLU A 57 -17.81 -2.81 -3.87
C GLU A 57 -16.57 -2.93 -4.74
N TYR A 58 -15.50 -3.54 -4.21
CA TYR A 58 -14.27 -3.75 -4.95
C TYR A 58 -14.48 -4.65 -6.17
N GLN A 59 -15.19 -5.77 -6.02
CA GLN A 59 -15.46 -6.70 -7.10
C GLN A 59 -16.32 -6.05 -8.20
N ASN A 60 -17.35 -5.31 -7.82
CA ASN A 60 -18.20 -4.57 -8.79
C ASN A 60 -17.39 -3.54 -9.57
N HIS A 61 -16.48 -2.84 -8.91
CA HIS A 61 -15.53 -1.94 -9.58
C HIS A 61 -14.51 -2.67 -10.45
N THR A 62 -14.10 -3.88 -10.06
CA THR A 62 -13.00 -4.61 -10.71
C THR A 62 -13.49 -5.66 -11.71
N LEU A 63 -14.64 -6.33 -11.49
CA LEU A 63 -15.13 -7.45 -12.28
C LEU A 63 -16.42 -7.13 -13.07
N GLY A 64 -17.07 -5.97 -12.83
CA GLY A 64 -18.33 -5.57 -13.46
C GLY A 64 -19.57 -6.05 -12.70
N GLU A 65 -20.72 -5.45 -13.05
CA GLU A 65 -22.02 -5.81 -12.48
C GLU A 65 -22.33 -7.28 -12.77
N GLY A 66 -22.63 -8.05 -11.72
CA GLY A 66 -23.00 -9.46 -11.82
C GLY A 66 -22.07 -10.42 -11.08
N ALA A 67 -20.99 -9.95 -10.45
CA ALA A 67 -20.26 -10.74 -9.48
C ALA A 67 -21.19 -11.05 -8.29
N SER A 68 -21.35 -12.32 -7.96
CA SER A 68 -22.25 -12.76 -6.89
C SER A 68 -21.90 -12.07 -5.57
N PRO A 69 -22.86 -11.42 -4.89
CA PRO A 69 -22.56 -10.71 -3.66
C PRO A 69 -22.16 -11.70 -2.58
N SER A 70 -20.89 -11.79 -2.32
CA SER A 70 -20.41 -12.45 -1.12
C SER A 70 -20.41 -11.43 0.01
N SER A 71 -21.50 -11.39 0.76
CA SER A 71 -21.63 -10.82 2.09
C SER A 71 -20.84 -9.53 2.41
N SER A 72 -21.30 -8.76 3.36
CA SER A 72 -20.73 -7.60 4.07
C SER A 72 -19.26 -7.69 4.53
N THR A 73 -18.41 -8.37 3.78
CA THR A 73 -16.99 -8.58 4.09
C THR A 73 -16.22 -7.30 3.84
N ILE A 74 -15.68 -6.70 4.89
CA ILE A 74 -14.91 -5.46 4.77
C ILE A 74 -13.55 -5.80 4.17
N ARG A 75 -13.21 -5.13 3.06
CA ARG A 75 -11.92 -5.20 2.37
C ARG A 75 -10.91 -4.21 2.94
N ARG A 76 -11.37 -3.00 3.32
CA ARG A 76 -10.53 -1.99 3.96
C ARG A 76 -11.33 -0.97 4.76
N LEU A 77 -10.70 -0.47 5.80
CA LEU A 77 -11.10 0.78 6.46
C LEU A 77 -10.46 1.93 5.71
N ARG A 78 -11.25 2.90 5.27
CA ARG A 78 -10.78 4.10 4.56
C ARG A 78 -10.61 5.28 5.52
N GLN A 79 -9.83 6.30 5.10
CA GLN A 79 -9.65 7.57 5.81
C GLN A 79 -9.13 7.37 7.26
N VAL A 80 -8.16 6.48 7.43
CA VAL A 80 -7.69 6.09 8.76
C VAL A 80 -6.97 7.20 9.51
N TYR A 81 -6.43 8.20 8.81
CA TYR A 81 -5.80 9.38 9.43
C TYR A 81 -6.71 10.10 10.43
N ASP A 82 -8.00 10.19 10.13
CA ASP A 82 -8.98 10.91 10.95
C ASP A 82 -9.73 10.03 11.95
N ARG A 83 -9.43 8.70 12.00
CA ARG A 83 -10.16 7.76 12.84
C ARG A 83 -9.66 7.69 14.29
N GLU A 84 -8.36 7.47 14.46
CA GLU A 84 -7.72 7.22 15.75
C GLU A 84 -6.39 7.97 15.85
N GLU A 85 -6.04 8.38 17.07
CA GLU A 85 -4.77 9.06 17.33
C GLU A 85 -3.57 8.17 16.98
N VAL A 86 -3.61 6.89 17.36
CA VAL A 86 -2.54 5.92 17.07
C VAL A 86 -2.29 5.72 15.57
N PHE A 87 -3.34 5.84 14.73
CA PHE A 87 -3.19 5.77 13.27
C PHE A 87 -2.48 7.02 12.74
N ARG A 88 -2.86 8.19 13.23
CA ARG A 88 -2.24 9.46 12.88
C ARG A 88 -0.79 9.52 13.34
N GLU A 89 -0.51 9.08 14.56
CA GLU A 89 0.84 8.99 15.11
C GLU A 89 1.75 8.13 14.22
N TRP A 90 1.26 6.96 13.77
CA TRP A 90 2.00 6.12 12.85
C TRP A 90 2.28 6.82 11.52
N MET A 91 1.26 7.43 10.91
CA MET A 91 1.38 8.10 9.60
C MET A 91 2.30 9.33 9.64
N THR A 92 2.47 9.94 10.81
CA THR A 92 3.31 11.14 11.02
C THR A 92 4.55 10.87 11.87
N ASP A 93 4.94 9.60 12.04
CA ASP A 93 6.06 9.21 12.89
C ASP A 93 7.36 9.90 12.44
N LYS A 94 7.97 10.63 13.38
CA LYS A 94 9.22 11.36 13.15
C LYS A 94 10.41 10.46 12.82
N LYS A 95 10.32 9.15 13.11
CA LYS A 95 11.40 8.20 12.82
C LYS A 95 11.48 7.84 11.34
N ILE A 96 10.35 7.72 10.66
CA ILE A 96 10.33 7.38 9.23
C ILE A 96 10.61 8.60 8.35
N ARG A 97 10.34 9.82 8.85
CA ARG A 97 10.49 11.05 8.08
C ARG A 97 11.86 11.21 7.39
N PRO A 98 13.02 11.00 8.05
CA PRO A 98 14.31 11.13 7.38
C PRO A 98 14.51 10.13 6.24
N ILE A 99 13.88 8.96 6.32
CA ILE A 99 13.87 7.95 5.26
C ILE A 99 13.02 8.42 4.08
N LEU A 100 11.83 8.94 4.36
CA LEU A 100 10.94 9.49 3.34
C LEU A 100 11.58 10.69 2.63
N GLU A 101 12.28 11.55 3.37
CA GLU A 101 13.02 12.69 2.79
C GLU A 101 14.21 12.27 1.91
N GLN A 102 14.83 11.11 2.18
CA GLN A 102 15.86 10.56 1.28
C GLN A 102 15.29 10.08 -0.06
N LEU A 103 14.04 9.60 -0.07
CA LEU A 103 13.41 9.02 -1.26
C LEU A 103 12.56 10.03 -2.05
N LEU A 104 11.94 11.01 -1.37
CA LEU A 104 10.99 11.96 -1.96
C LEU A 104 11.46 13.43 -1.90
N GLY A 105 12.63 13.69 -1.32
CA GLY A 105 13.06 15.06 -1.03
C GLY A 105 12.44 15.62 0.26
N LYS A 106 12.85 16.84 0.64
CA LYS A 106 12.43 17.47 1.89
C LYS A 106 10.92 17.77 1.92
N HIS A 107 10.35 17.64 3.11
CA HIS A 107 8.96 17.98 3.39
C HIS A 107 7.94 17.24 2.49
N PRO A 108 7.97 15.90 2.43
CA PRO A 108 6.99 15.15 1.67
C PRO A 108 5.58 15.38 2.22
N TYR A 109 4.57 15.19 1.37
CA TYR A 109 3.17 15.32 1.73
C TYR A 109 2.51 13.95 1.85
N LEU A 110 1.82 13.73 2.96
CA LEU A 110 0.94 12.58 3.18
C LEU A 110 -0.36 12.77 2.41
N LEU A 111 -0.74 11.78 1.63
CA LEU A 111 -1.93 11.81 0.76
C LEU A 111 -3.14 11.25 1.52
N LEU A 112 -4.21 12.04 1.67
CA LEU A 112 -5.44 11.57 2.32
C LEU A 112 -6.49 11.08 1.31
N ALA A 113 -6.31 11.37 0.02
CA ALA A 113 -7.21 10.95 -1.06
C ALA A 113 -7.05 9.49 -1.50
N HIS A 114 -5.87 8.91 -1.28
CA HIS A 114 -5.48 7.61 -1.81
C HIS A 114 -5.23 6.59 -0.70
N HIS A 115 -4.09 5.88 -0.70
CA HIS A 115 -3.76 4.98 0.40
C HIS A 115 -3.66 5.75 1.73
N ASN A 116 -4.65 5.56 2.52
CA ASN A 116 -4.90 6.08 3.85
C ASN A 116 -5.87 5.07 4.47
N SER A 117 -5.40 3.81 4.62
CA SER A 117 -6.28 2.66 4.82
C SER A 117 -5.65 1.58 5.68
N ILE A 118 -6.51 0.86 6.40
CA ILE A 118 -6.19 -0.47 6.90
C ILE A 118 -6.79 -1.47 5.93
N MET A 119 -5.93 -2.34 5.39
CA MET A 119 -6.28 -3.38 4.45
C MET A 119 -6.54 -4.68 5.19
N THR A 120 -7.57 -5.40 4.79
CA THR A 120 -7.88 -6.71 5.35
C THR A 120 -7.89 -7.78 4.27
N LYS A 121 -7.43 -8.95 4.63
CA LYS A 121 -7.63 -10.19 3.88
C LYS A 121 -8.31 -11.18 4.82
N LEU A 122 -9.65 -11.21 4.77
CA LEU A 122 -10.43 -12.11 5.61
C LEU A 122 -10.36 -13.55 5.10
N PRO A 123 -10.41 -14.56 6.00
CA PRO A 123 -10.31 -15.98 5.64
C PRO A 123 -11.30 -16.37 4.54
N HIS A 124 -10.81 -16.97 3.47
CA HIS A 124 -11.60 -17.55 2.36
C HIS A 124 -12.62 -16.63 1.68
N LYS A 125 -12.68 -15.35 2.07
CA LYS A 125 -13.66 -14.36 1.58
C LYS A 125 -13.02 -13.18 0.87
N SER A 126 -11.70 -13.01 1.01
CA SER A 126 -11.00 -11.90 0.36
C SER A 126 -10.76 -12.19 -1.12
N SER A 127 -10.93 -11.18 -1.96
CA SER A 127 -10.59 -11.27 -3.37
C SER A 127 -9.09 -11.10 -3.61
N VAL A 128 -8.64 -11.58 -4.74
CA VAL A 128 -7.32 -11.25 -5.30
C VAL A 128 -7.29 -9.75 -5.62
N THR A 129 -6.15 -9.10 -5.41
CA THR A 129 -5.85 -7.80 -5.99
C THR A 129 -4.92 -8.04 -7.18
N THR A 130 -5.44 -7.87 -8.39
CA THR A 130 -4.71 -8.14 -9.64
C THR A 130 -3.45 -7.28 -9.79
N TRP A 131 -2.53 -7.68 -10.66
CA TRP A 131 -1.33 -6.89 -10.99
C TRP A 131 -1.71 -5.48 -11.43
N HIS A 132 -1.20 -4.47 -10.75
CA HIS A 132 -1.48 -3.07 -11.04
C HIS A 132 -0.34 -2.15 -10.61
N GLN A 133 -0.45 -0.89 -11.01
CA GLN A 133 0.37 0.22 -10.56
C GLN A 133 -0.54 1.27 -9.91
N ASP A 134 -0.26 1.70 -8.71
CA ASP A 134 -1.06 2.72 -7.98
C ASP A 134 -1.19 4.01 -8.77
N ILE A 135 -0.12 4.44 -9.46
CA ILE A 135 -0.09 5.67 -10.26
C ILE A 135 -1.22 5.75 -11.30
N ARG A 136 -1.72 4.62 -11.76
CA ARG A 136 -2.80 4.60 -12.78
C ARG A 136 -4.15 5.07 -12.26
N TYR A 137 -4.29 5.14 -10.94
CA TYR A 137 -5.50 5.63 -10.25
C TYR A 137 -5.31 7.02 -9.64
N TRP A 138 -4.07 7.56 -9.72
CA TRP A 138 -3.70 8.81 -9.07
C TRP A 138 -3.33 9.86 -10.12
N HIS A 139 -3.66 11.11 -9.85
CA HIS A 139 -3.53 12.21 -10.81
C HIS A 139 -2.62 13.29 -10.24
N TYR A 140 -1.33 13.16 -10.50
CA TYR A 140 -0.25 14.06 -10.09
C TYR A 140 0.56 14.50 -11.31
N GLU A 141 1.35 15.57 -11.17
CA GLU A 141 2.18 16.12 -12.24
C GLU A 141 3.29 15.16 -12.69
N ASN A 142 3.79 14.33 -11.76
CA ASN A 142 4.81 13.32 -12.02
C ASN A 142 4.64 12.08 -11.15
N ASP A 143 5.60 11.16 -11.19
CA ASP A 143 5.53 9.86 -10.52
C ASP A 143 6.33 9.76 -9.21
N GLU A 144 6.78 10.89 -8.65
CA GLU A 144 7.44 10.95 -7.33
C GLU A 144 6.46 10.67 -6.19
N LEU A 145 6.01 9.44 -6.12
CA LEU A 145 4.97 8.93 -5.22
C LEU A 145 5.42 7.61 -4.60
N LEU A 146 5.20 7.48 -3.31
CA LEU A 146 5.63 6.35 -2.50
C LEU A 146 4.49 5.86 -1.61
N SER A 147 4.37 4.56 -1.44
CA SER A 147 3.51 3.93 -0.44
C SER A 147 4.33 3.28 0.68
N VAL A 148 3.83 3.38 1.90
CA VAL A 148 4.35 2.72 3.10
C VAL A 148 3.35 1.66 3.53
N TRP A 149 3.75 0.40 3.46
CA TRP A 149 3.00 -0.75 3.95
C TRP A 149 3.57 -1.21 5.27
N LEU A 150 2.75 -1.31 6.30
CA LEU A 150 3.11 -1.85 7.61
C LEU A 150 2.40 -3.18 7.83
N SER A 151 3.17 -4.23 8.10
CA SER A 151 2.63 -5.51 8.54
C SER A 151 2.26 -5.45 10.03
N LEU A 152 0.99 -5.72 10.35
CA LEU A 152 0.49 -5.78 11.73
C LEU A 152 0.52 -7.21 12.31
N GLY A 153 0.96 -8.17 11.53
CA GLY A 153 1.12 -9.58 11.87
C GLY A 153 1.97 -10.28 10.83
N ASP A 154 1.98 -11.60 10.81
CA ASP A 154 2.72 -12.36 9.80
C ASP A 154 2.00 -12.29 8.45
N GLU A 155 2.76 -11.99 7.40
CA GLU A 155 2.29 -12.01 6.02
C GLU A 155 3.10 -12.99 5.18
N PHE A 156 2.42 -13.92 4.50
CA PHE A 156 2.99 -14.95 3.64
C PHE A 156 2.01 -15.28 2.49
N LEU A 157 2.42 -16.07 1.51
CA LEU A 157 1.65 -16.26 0.28
C LEU A 157 0.20 -16.67 0.55
N GLU A 158 0.01 -17.66 1.40
CA GLU A 158 -1.30 -18.27 1.65
C GLU A 158 -2.27 -17.32 2.39
N ASN A 159 -1.78 -16.28 3.04
CA ASN A 159 -2.65 -15.29 3.71
C ASN A 159 -2.80 -13.98 2.95
N GLY A 160 -2.31 -13.92 1.71
CA GLY A 160 -2.53 -12.77 0.82
C GLY A 160 -1.50 -11.65 0.95
N LEU A 161 -0.22 -12.01 1.09
CA LEU A 161 0.88 -11.04 1.06
C LEU A 161 1.02 -10.36 -0.30
N LEU A 162 1.83 -9.29 -0.36
CA LEU A 162 2.15 -8.59 -1.59
C LEU A 162 3.29 -9.26 -2.35
N GLU A 163 3.10 -9.42 -3.65
CA GLU A 163 4.16 -9.70 -4.62
C GLU A 163 4.51 -8.43 -5.39
N PHE A 164 5.77 -8.30 -5.80
CA PHE A 164 6.29 -7.17 -6.56
C PHE A 164 7.08 -7.64 -7.79
N ILE A 165 7.12 -6.80 -8.82
CA ILE A 165 8.00 -7.04 -9.97
C ILE A 165 9.16 -6.03 -9.88
N PRO A 166 10.40 -6.49 -9.55
CA PRO A 166 11.55 -5.62 -9.43
C PRO A 166 11.83 -4.83 -10.71
N GLY A 167 12.10 -3.54 -10.56
CA GLY A 167 12.43 -2.64 -11.67
C GLY A 167 11.25 -2.23 -12.55
N SER A 168 10.03 -2.71 -12.27
CA SER A 168 8.85 -2.39 -13.10
C SER A 168 8.47 -0.91 -13.09
N HIS A 169 8.84 -0.16 -12.06
CA HIS A 169 8.63 1.29 -11.99
C HIS A 169 9.45 2.07 -13.03
N LYS A 170 10.52 1.48 -13.59
CA LYS A 170 11.36 2.07 -14.63
C LYS A 170 10.93 1.71 -16.05
N ILE A 171 10.08 0.69 -16.18
CA ILE A 171 9.63 0.23 -17.49
C ILE A 171 8.51 1.15 -17.97
N HIS A 172 8.59 1.58 -19.22
CA HIS A 172 7.44 2.20 -19.88
C HIS A 172 6.45 1.09 -20.24
N LEU A 173 5.25 1.18 -19.65
CA LEU A 173 4.17 0.22 -19.87
C LEU A 173 3.02 0.93 -20.58
N ASP A 174 2.83 0.59 -21.85
CA ASP A 174 1.75 1.14 -22.68
C ASP A 174 0.37 0.81 -22.13
N ALA A 175 -0.60 1.67 -22.43
CA ALA A 175 -1.97 1.52 -21.93
C ALA A 175 -2.61 0.17 -22.35
N GLU A 176 -2.28 -0.35 -23.53
CA GLU A 176 -2.78 -1.63 -24.07
C GLU A 176 -2.38 -2.87 -23.24
N LEU A 177 -1.35 -2.74 -22.39
CA LEU A 177 -0.92 -3.79 -21.46
C LEU A 177 -1.83 -3.95 -20.25
N PHE A 178 -2.77 -3.02 -20.09
CA PHE A 178 -3.73 -2.97 -19.01
C PHE A 178 -5.15 -3.13 -19.57
N ASP A 179 -6.03 -3.63 -18.75
CA ASP A 179 -7.45 -3.66 -19.05
C ASP A 179 -8.13 -2.30 -18.77
N GLU A 180 -9.44 -2.21 -19.02
CA GLU A 180 -10.24 -1.00 -18.80
C GLU A 180 -10.22 -0.51 -17.34
N ARG A 181 -9.87 -1.38 -16.39
CA ARG A 181 -9.79 -1.11 -14.95
C ARG A 181 -8.39 -0.88 -14.46
N SER A 182 -7.45 -0.75 -15.41
CA SER A 182 -6.03 -0.58 -15.10
C SER A 182 -5.35 -1.77 -14.43
N SER A 183 -5.92 -2.97 -14.55
CA SER A 183 -5.24 -4.21 -14.19
C SER A 183 -4.28 -4.63 -15.31
N PHE A 184 -3.07 -5.03 -14.94
CA PHE A 184 -2.05 -5.49 -15.89
C PHE A 184 -2.44 -6.88 -16.42
N ARG A 185 -2.66 -6.99 -17.72
CA ARG A 185 -3.28 -8.15 -18.37
C ARG A 185 -2.40 -9.38 -18.34
N GLU A 186 -2.83 -10.41 -17.66
CA GLU A 186 -2.10 -11.69 -17.53
C GLU A 186 -2.27 -12.61 -18.76
N ASP A 187 -3.26 -12.31 -19.63
CA ASP A 187 -3.50 -13.03 -20.88
C ASP A 187 -2.46 -12.74 -21.97
N LEU A 188 -1.76 -11.60 -21.88
CA LEU A 188 -0.73 -11.23 -22.84
C LEU A 188 0.61 -11.92 -22.54
N GLU A 189 1.22 -12.54 -23.57
CA GLU A 189 2.50 -13.25 -23.44
C GLU A 189 3.63 -12.32 -22.94
N LYS A 190 3.70 -11.10 -23.51
CA LYS A 190 4.68 -10.10 -23.06
C LYS A 190 4.54 -9.74 -21.59
N ASN A 191 3.30 -9.70 -21.08
CA ASN A 191 3.04 -9.41 -19.67
C ASN A 191 3.42 -10.60 -18.79
N ARG A 192 3.11 -11.84 -19.22
CA ARG A 192 3.56 -13.05 -18.49
C ARG A 192 5.08 -13.12 -18.34
N ALA A 193 5.83 -12.70 -19.37
CA ALA A 193 7.29 -12.60 -19.28
C ALA A 193 7.77 -11.58 -18.24
N ILE A 194 7.02 -10.49 -18.03
CA ILE A 194 7.29 -9.50 -16.97
C ILE A 194 6.89 -10.09 -15.62
N ILE A 195 5.69 -10.65 -15.49
CA ILE A 195 5.15 -11.24 -14.26
C ILE A 195 6.00 -12.42 -13.75
N SER A 196 6.65 -13.17 -14.66
CA SER A 196 7.54 -14.29 -14.27
C SER A 196 8.72 -13.87 -13.39
N LYS A 197 9.05 -12.57 -13.36
CA LYS A 197 10.14 -11.98 -12.53
C LYS A 197 9.66 -11.57 -11.14
N ARG A 198 8.41 -11.86 -10.79
CA ARG A 198 7.85 -11.49 -9.50
C ARG A 198 8.63 -12.08 -8.33
N VAL A 199 8.66 -11.33 -7.26
CA VAL A 199 9.25 -11.72 -5.99
C VAL A 199 8.31 -11.40 -4.83
N HIS A 200 8.47 -12.09 -3.73
CA HIS A 200 7.80 -11.79 -2.47
C HIS A 200 8.74 -12.03 -1.28
N TYR A 201 8.39 -11.46 -0.16
CA TYR A 201 9.13 -11.60 1.08
C TYR A 201 8.14 -11.78 2.22
N ASN A 202 8.26 -12.84 3.00
CA ASN A 202 7.47 -12.99 4.20
C ASN A 202 7.75 -11.83 5.16
N LEU A 203 6.68 -11.24 5.66
CA LEU A 203 6.74 -10.13 6.62
C LEU A 203 6.36 -10.64 8.00
N GLU A 204 7.00 -10.05 9.01
CA GLU A 204 6.66 -10.21 10.41
C GLU A 204 6.04 -8.91 10.94
N LYS A 205 5.35 -8.98 12.07
CA LYS A 205 4.83 -7.80 12.75
C LYS A 205 5.90 -6.71 12.91
N GLY A 206 5.59 -5.51 12.43
CA GLY A 206 6.47 -4.35 12.50
C GLY A 206 7.41 -4.18 11.31
N ASP A 207 7.40 -5.11 10.36
CA ASP A 207 8.08 -4.92 9.08
C ASP A 207 7.35 -3.90 8.23
N ILE A 208 8.10 -3.10 7.49
CA ILE A 208 7.52 -2.19 6.49
C ILE A 208 8.08 -2.45 5.10
N VAL A 209 7.24 -2.25 4.10
CA VAL A 209 7.67 -2.18 2.71
C VAL A 209 7.39 -0.78 2.18
N LEU A 210 8.45 -0.13 1.70
CA LEU A 210 8.36 1.12 0.94
C LEU A 210 8.30 0.76 -0.53
N PHE A 211 7.34 1.29 -1.30
CA PHE A 211 7.29 0.99 -2.73
C PHE A 211 6.80 2.19 -3.56
N HIS A 212 7.41 2.34 -4.71
CA HIS A 212 7.10 3.39 -5.68
C HIS A 212 5.74 3.15 -6.34
N ALA A 213 4.96 4.20 -6.58
CA ALA A 213 3.60 4.08 -7.14
C ALA A 213 3.53 3.42 -8.54
N LYS A 214 4.64 3.38 -9.27
CA LYS A 214 4.77 2.65 -10.56
C LYS A 214 5.24 1.20 -10.41
N THR A 215 5.53 0.73 -9.22
CA THR A 215 5.91 -0.67 -9.04
C THR A 215 4.70 -1.57 -9.24
N LEU A 216 4.78 -2.50 -10.22
CA LEU A 216 3.76 -3.52 -10.39
C LEU A 216 3.72 -4.41 -9.16
N HIS A 217 2.53 -4.53 -8.58
CA HIS A 217 2.32 -5.37 -7.41
C HIS A 217 0.96 -6.07 -7.45
N TYR A 218 0.85 -7.12 -6.64
CA TYR A 218 -0.27 -8.05 -6.60
C TYR A 218 -0.49 -8.52 -5.17
N ALA A 219 -1.71 -8.89 -4.79
CA ALA A 219 -1.97 -9.50 -3.51
C ALA A 219 -2.88 -10.72 -3.66
N HIS A 220 -2.41 -11.85 -3.13
CA HIS A 220 -3.15 -13.11 -3.13
C HIS A 220 -4.46 -13.05 -2.33
N GLN A 221 -5.32 -14.01 -2.57
CA GLN A 221 -6.42 -14.32 -1.69
C GLN A 221 -5.88 -14.88 -0.36
N ASN A 222 -6.63 -14.72 0.72
CA ASN A 222 -6.31 -15.38 1.99
C ASN A 222 -7.01 -16.75 2.04
N GLU A 223 -6.22 -17.80 2.00
CA GLU A 223 -6.66 -19.20 2.06
C GLU A 223 -6.53 -19.80 3.47
N THR A 224 -6.11 -18.98 4.46
CA THR A 224 -5.94 -19.40 5.85
C THR A 224 -7.17 -19.09 6.69
N ASP A 225 -7.21 -19.63 7.92
CA ASP A 225 -8.30 -19.42 8.88
C ASP A 225 -8.14 -18.13 9.71
N LYS A 226 -7.08 -17.33 9.47
CA LYS A 226 -6.81 -16.10 10.22
C LYS A 226 -6.84 -14.88 9.31
N ALA A 227 -7.48 -13.81 9.75
CA ALA A 227 -7.45 -12.55 9.03
C ALA A 227 -6.02 -11.97 8.99
N LYS A 228 -5.62 -11.48 7.82
CA LYS A 228 -4.44 -10.64 7.67
C LYS A 228 -4.88 -9.16 7.68
N ILE A 229 -4.22 -8.35 8.50
CA ILE A 229 -4.49 -6.91 8.62
C ILE A 229 -3.17 -6.16 8.42
N SER A 230 -3.19 -5.17 7.55
CA SER A 230 -2.02 -4.35 7.21
C SER A 230 -2.41 -2.89 7.14
N PHE A 231 -1.47 -1.99 7.41
CA PHE A 231 -1.69 -0.55 7.31
C PHE A 231 -0.97 0.00 6.07
N VAL A 232 -1.64 0.81 5.25
CA VAL A 232 -1.01 1.45 4.10
C VAL A 232 -1.35 2.93 4.04
N TYR A 233 -0.33 3.75 3.76
CA TYR A 233 -0.49 5.16 3.43
C TYR A 233 0.51 5.59 2.35
N SER A 234 0.19 6.67 1.65
CA SER A 234 1.01 7.12 0.54
C SER A 234 1.44 8.58 0.71
N LEU A 235 2.56 8.90 0.06
CA LEU A 235 3.18 10.22 0.09
C LEU A 235 3.62 10.65 -1.32
N ARG A 236 3.77 11.95 -1.48
CA ARG A 236 4.38 12.58 -2.65
C ARG A 236 5.57 13.45 -2.27
N SER A 237 6.42 13.74 -3.24
CA SER A 237 7.40 14.81 -3.08
C SER A 237 6.72 16.19 -2.97
N ALA A 238 7.40 17.15 -2.38
CA ALA A 238 6.86 18.51 -2.25
C ALA A 238 6.63 19.18 -3.60
N SER A 239 7.41 18.83 -4.62
CA SER A 239 7.33 19.37 -5.99
C SER A 239 6.27 18.69 -6.87
N ASN A 240 5.71 17.55 -6.46
CA ASN A 240 4.74 16.80 -7.25
C ASN A 240 3.31 17.17 -6.88
N HIS A 241 2.71 18.14 -7.52
CA HIS A 241 1.38 18.62 -7.16
C HIS A 241 0.23 17.76 -7.72
N PRO A 242 -0.88 17.62 -6.98
CA PRO A 242 -2.08 16.97 -7.52
C PRO A 242 -2.69 17.79 -8.66
N LEU A 243 -3.17 17.10 -9.69
CA LEU A 243 -3.88 17.74 -10.79
C LEU A 243 -5.24 18.25 -10.30
N LYS A 244 -5.53 19.53 -10.60
CA LYS A 244 -6.75 20.20 -10.17
C LYS A 244 -8.01 19.54 -10.70
N ASN A 245 -9.07 19.57 -9.88
CA ASN A 245 -10.38 18.99 -10.19
C ASN A 245 -10.36 17.48 -10.43
N THR A 246 -9.37 16.78 -9.89
CA THR A 246 -9.31 15.32 -9.87
C THR A 246 -9.51 14.78 -8.46
N ARG A 247 -9.69 13.46 -8.33
CA ARG A 247 -9.74 12.81 -7.01
C ARG A 247 -8.49 13.09 -6.16
N SER A 248 -7.34 13.33 -6.78
CA SER A 248 -6.09 13.62 -6.06
C SER A 248 -6.04 15.03 -5.48
N ASP A 249 -6.85 15.96 -6.00
CA ASP A 249 -6.96 17.35 -5.47
C ASP A 249 -7.78 17.36 -4.17
N PHE A 250 -7.17 16.89 -3.12
CA PHE A 250 -7.79 16.70 -1.81
C PHE A 250 -6.85 17.15 -0.69
N LYS A 251 -7.31 17.04 0.55
CA LYS A 251 -6.51 17.35 1.74
C LYS A 251 -5.23 16.52 1.79
N GLU A 252 -4.15 17.15 2.17
CA GLU A 252 -2.82 16.58 2.36
C GLU A 252 -2.20 17.11 3.65
N VAL A 253 -1.25 16.38 4.20
CA VAL A 253 -0.53 16.77 5.41
C VAL A 253 0.96 16.82 5.11
N GLN A 254 1.58 17.97 5.28
CA GLN A 254 3.03 18.12 5.15
C GLN A 254 3.72 17.49 6.37
N LEU A 255 4.72 16.64 6.14
CA LEU A 255 5.54 16.01 7.17
C LEU A 255 6.81 16.82 7.48
#